data_7b20674f926d6348f512ff32745d71e2
#
_entry.id   7b20674f926d6348f512ff32745d71e2
#
_cell.length_a   1.000
_cell.length_b   1.000
_cell.length_c   1.000
_cell.angle_alpha   90.00
_cell.angle_beta   90.00
_cell.angle_gamma   90.00
#
_symmetry.space_group_name_H-M   'P 1'
#
loop_
_entity.id
_entity.type
_entity.pdbx_description
1 polymer ?
#
loop_
_entity_poly.entity_id
_entity_poly.type
_entity_poly.pdbx_seq_one_letter_code
_entity_poly.pdbx_strand_id
1 'polypeptide(L)'
;MSLDNTKLLDFLGEIDKELKRKIIIVAVGGTAMTLLSVKSSTIDVDFTIPSEYYDDFEKAKKIIQPGFRVDVFHDGAVFTTMLPDDYLKKSKLVKTKLKNISLHTLHPVDIVITKIGRLDSRDEQDIEYCIKKFKLKENHIKKRAEDIGYARNDQVFIDNLQSVLKKFFPEK
;
A
#
# COMPACT_ATOMS: atom_id res chain seq x y z
N MET A 1 14.60 1.27 -13.20
CA MET A 1 14.89 -0.10 -12.71
C MET A 1 13.62 -0.65 -12.10
N SER A 2 13.22 -1.88 -12.40
CA SER A 2 12.08 -2.51 -11.75
C SER A 2 12.54 -3.43 -10.62
N LEU A 3 11.78 -3.45 -9.53
CA LEU A 3 12.05 -4.25 -8.34
C LEU A 3 11.00 -5.36 -8.22
N ASP A 4 11.45 -6.59 -8.34
CA ASP A 4 10.68 -7.78 -8.02
C ASP A 4 10.74 -8.08 -6.50
N ASN A 5 10.07 -9.14 -6.07
CA ASN A 5 10.07 -9.55 -4.67
C ASN A 5 11.47 -9.77 -4.09
N THR A 6 12.38 -10.37 -4.86
CA THR A 6 13.74 -10.64 -4.40
C THR A 6 14.47 -9.34 -4.11
N LYS A 7 14.46 -8.40 -5.04
CA LYS A 7 15.12 -7.10 -4.87
C LYS A 7 14.50 -6.27 -3.75
N LEU A 8 13.17 -6.33 -3.58
CA LEU A 8 12.49 -5.66 -2.46
C LEU A 8 12.94 -6.23 -1.11
N LEU A 9 13.00 -7.55 -0.99
CA LEU A 9 13.45 -8.21 0.24
C LEU A 9 14.94 -8.03 0.49
N ASP A 10 15.78 -7.99 -0.53
CA ASP A 10 17.21 -7.67 -0.42
C ASP A 10 17.39 -6.26 0.13
N PHE A 11 16.68 -5.27 -0.43
CA PHE A 11 16.69 -3.89 0.08
C PHE A 11 16.25 -3.83 1.55
N LEU A 12 15.15 -4.48 1.90
CA LEU A 12 14.67 -4.51 3.29
C LEU A 12 15.65 -5.26 4.20
N GLY A 13 16.36 -6.26 3.69
CA GLY A 13 17.42 -6.93 4.42
C GLY A 13 18.59 -6.02 4.79
N GLU A 14 18.96 -5.09 3.89
CA GLU A 14 19.97 -4.08 4.21
C GLU A 14 19.46 -3.07 5.25
N ILE A 15 18.22 -2.60 5.12
CA ILE A 15 17.57 -1.75 6.14
C ILE A 15 17.53 -2.47 7.51
N ASP A 16 17.14 -3.74 7.53
CA ASP A 16 17.00 -4.56 8.74
C ASP A 16 18.30 -4.63 9.56
N LYS A 17 19.46 -4.68 8.89
CA LYS A 17 20.77 -4.71 9.53
C LYS A 17 21.11 -3.41 10.28
N GLU A 18 20.60 -2.27 9.80
CA GLU A 18 20.86 -0.95 10.37
C GLU A 18 19.90 -0.60 11.52
N LEU A 19 18.82 -1.37 11.69
CA LEU A 19 17.83 -1.14 12.73
C LEU A 19 18.33 -1.65 14.09
N LYS A 20 18.12 -0.84 15.12
CA LYS A 20 18.48 -1.16 16.52
C LYS A 20 17.33 -1.74 17.33
N ARG A 21 16.13 -1.72 16.80
CA ARG A 21 14.92 -2.28 17.42
C ARG A 21 13.95 -2.82 16.36
N LYS A 22 12.97 -3.57 16.82
CA LYS A 22 11.89 -4.04 15.93
C LYS A 22 10.97 -2.89 15.54
N ILE A 23 10.65 -2.81 14.25
CA ILE A 23 9.71 -1.85 13.68
C ILE A 23 8.66 -2.56 12.83
N ILE A 24 7.52 -1.90 12.62
CA ILE A 24 6.48 -2.35 11.70
C ILE A 24 6.48 -1.42 10.50
N ILE A 25 6.48 -1.99 9.30
CA ILE A 25 6.31 -1.25 8.06
C ILE A 25 5.18 -1.89 7.23
N VAL A 26 4.41 -1.07 6.56
CA VAL A 26 3.29 -1.52 5.72
C VAL A 26 3.54 -1.08 4.29
N ALA A 27 3.76 -2.04 3.40
CA ALA A 27 3.89 -1.78 1.97
C ALA A 27 2.55 -1.33 1.40
N VAL A 28 2.60 -0.32 0.51
CA VAL A 28 1.43 0.26 -0.13
C VAL A 28 1.60 0.26 -1.66
N GLY A 29 0.57 0.62 -2.39
CA GLY A 29 0.65 0.80 -3.83
C GLY A 29 1.23 -0.39 -4.60
N GLY A 30 2.09 -0.12 -5.57
CA GLY A 30 2.75 -1.14 -6.39
C GLY A 30 3.65 -2.08 -5.59
N THR A 31 4.25 -1.60 -4.50
CA THR A 31 5.07 -2.41 -3.59
C THR A 31 4.23 -3.50 -2.92
N ALA A 32 3.07 -3.14 -2.37
CA ALA A 32 2.14 -4.12 -1.81
C ALA A 32 1.66 -5.13 -2.86
N MET A 33 1.32 -4.67 -4.03
CA MET A 33 0.87 -5.54 -5.13
C MET A 33 1.95 -6.52 -5.59
N THR A 34 3.21 -6.10 -5.60
CA THR A 34 4.34 -6.97 -5.93
C THR A 34 4.55 -8.03 -4.84
N LEU A 35 4.54 -7.64 -3.57
CA LEU A 35 4.66 -8.58 -2.44
C LEU A 35 3.48 -9.56 -2.35
N LEU A 36 2.29 -9.16 -2.77
CA LEU A 36 1.11 -10.03 -2.86
C LEU A 36 1.02 -10.83 -4.16
N SER A 37 2.04 -10.76 -5.01
CA SER A 37 2.09 -11.43 -6.33
C SER A 37 0.93 -11.06 -7.26
N VAL A 38 0.42 -9.84 -7.16
CA VAL A 38 -0.54 -9.25 -8.10
C VAL A 38 0.20 -8.70 -9.31
N LYS A 39 1.37 -8.12 -9.08
CA LYS A 39 2.31 -7.64 -10.10
C LYS A 39 3.65 -8.35 -9.98
N SER A 40 4.38 -8.46 -11.07
CA SER A 40 5.72 -9.06 -11.07
C SER A 40 6.79 -8.14 -10.46
N SER A 41 6.60 -6.82 -10.56
CA SER A 41 7.55 -5.82 -10.07
C SER A 41 6.91 -4.45 -9.89
N THR A 42 7.62 -3.58 -9.17
CA THR A 42 7.31 -2.15 -9.04
C THR A 42 8.51 -1.31 -9.44
N ILE A 43 8.29 -0.04 -9.78
CA ILE A 43 9.37 0.93 -10.06
C ILE A 43 9.70 1.71 -8.80
N ASP A 44 8.68 2.19 -8.10
CA ASP A 44 8.80 2.95 -6.86
C ASP A 44 8.51 2.04 -5.67
N VAL A 45 9.18 2.31 -4.56
CA VAL A 45 8.96 1.60 -3.30
C VAL A 45 8.24 2.51 -2.33
N ASP A 46 7.06 2.07 -1.89
CA ASP A 46 6.17 2.88 -1.07
C ASP A 46 5.78 2.14 0.21
N PHE A 47 5.92 2.82 1.34
CA PHE A 47 5.47 2.32 2.65
C PHE A 47 4.67 3.37 3.40
N THR A 48 3.73 2.93 4.23
CA THR A 48 3.22 3.71 5.35
C THR A 48 3.72 3.09 6.64
N ILE A 49 4.22 3.92 7.54
CA ILE A 49 4.90 3.48 8.76
C ILE A 49 4.27 4.20 9.96
N PRO A 50 3.93 3.49 11.05
CA PRO A 50 3.54 4.15 12.28
C PRO A 50 4.58 5.19 12.72
N SER A 51 4.13 6.36 13.15
CA SER A 51 5.00 7.51 13.45
C SER A 51 6.11 7.17 14.44
N GLU A 52 5.87 6.27 15.38
CA GLU A 52 6.87 5.82 16.36
C GLU A 52 8.08 5.12 15.74
N TYR A 53 7.97 4.59 14.51
CA TYR A 53 9.04 3.87 13.80
C TYR A 53 9.60 4.63 12.61
N TYR A 54 9.00 5.76 12.26
CA TYR A 54 9.36 6.53 11.06
C TYR A 54 10.83 6.94 11.05
N ASP A 55 11.30 7.55 12.14
CA ASP A 55 12.67 8.04 12.24
C ASP A 55 13.71 6.91 12.18
N ASP A 56 13.41 5.75 12.73
CA ASP A 56 14.31 4.59 12.66
C ASP A 56 14.49 4.12 11.22
N PHE A 57 13.38 4.03 10.48
CA PHE A 57 13.42 3.66 9.07
C PHE A 57 14.15 4.69 8.21
N GLU A 58 13.86 5.99 8.40
CA GLU A 58 14.50 7.07 7.66
C GLU A 58 16.02 7.15 7.90
N LYS A 59 16.48 6.93 9.14
CA LYS A 59 17.92 6.86 9.46
C LYS A 59 18.58 5.68 8.75
N ALA A 60 18.01 4.50 8.81
CA ALA A 60 18.53 3.32 8.10
C ALA A 60 18.56 3.55 6.58
N LYS A 61 17.49 4.09 6.01
CA LYS A 61 17.42 4.41 4.58
C LYS A 61 18.51 5.39 4.13
N LYS A 62 18.82 6.40 4.94
CA LYS A 62 19.91 7.35 4.66
C LYS A 62 21.29 6.68 4.64
N ILE A 63 21.51 5.67 5.49
CA ILE A 63 22.77 4.91 5.51
C ILE A 63 22.89 4.05 4.25
N ILE A 64 21.82 3.35 3.87
CA ILE A 64 21.82 2.43 2.74
C ILE A 64 21.88 3.16 1.40
N GLN A 65 21.28 4.33 1.28
CA GLN A 65 21.24 5.12 0.03
C GLN A 65 20.76 4.28 -1.17
N PRO A 66 19.51 3.80 -1.17
CA PRO A 66 19.01 2.97 -2.26
C PRO A 66 19.11 3.69 -3.60
N GLY A 67 19.47 2.98 -4.67
CA GLY A 67 19.58 3.52 -6.03
C GLY A 67 18.21 3.71 -6.73
N PHE A 68 17.11 3.76 -5.98
CA PHE A 68 15.75 3.93 -6.46
C PHE A 68 14.93 4.75 -5.46
N ARG A 69 13.77 5.22 -5.91
CA ARG A 69 12.88 6.06 -5.09
C ARG A 69 12.19 5.21 -4.02
N VAL A 70 12.24 5.70 -2.79
CA VAL A 70 11.53 5.13 -1.63
C VAL A 70 10.73 6.24 -0.97
N ASP A 71 9.41 6.17 -1.08
CA ASP A 71 8.49 7.09 -0.44
C ASP A 71 7.95 6.49 0.86
N VAL A 72 7.96 7.28 1.91
CA VAL A 72 7.49 6.86 3.23
C VAL A 72 6.44 7.82 3.72
N PHE A 73 5.27 7.28 4.01
CA PHE A 73 4.12 7.99 4.56
C PHE A 73 3.93 7.62 6.04
N HIS A 74 3.15 8.41 6.78
CA HIS A 74 2.89 8.19 8.19
C HIS A 74 1.48 7.63 8.45
N ASP A 75 1.35 6.73 9.40
CA ASP A 75 0.11 6.37 10.08
C ASP A 75 -1.11 6.12 9.16
N GLY A 76 -0.90 5.42 8.06
CA GLY A 76 -1.99 5.12 7.12
C GLY A 76 -2.25 6.20 6.08
N ALA A 77 -1.45 7.28 6.05
CA ALA A 77 -1.42 8.15 4.90
C ALA A 77 -0.80 7.39 3.71
N VAL A 78 -1.43 7.47 2.55
CA VAL A 78 -0.98 6.86 1.31
C VAL A 78 -1.37 7.76 0.15
N PHE A 79 -0.40 8.39 -0.48
CA PHE A 79 -0.64 9.41 -1.51
C PHE A 79 -1.61 10.50 -1.02
N THR A 80 -2.78 10.62 -1.62
CA THR A 80 -3.82 11.60 -1.26
C THR A 80 -4.86 11.06 -0.30
N THR A 81 -4.73 9.80 0.14
CA THR A 81 -5.72 9.13 0.99
C THR A 81 -5.20 8.94 2.40
N MET A 82 -6.02 9.27 3.39
CA MET A 82 -5.81 8.89 4.78
C MET A 82 -6.69 7.69 5.11
N LEU A 83 -6.07 6.52 5.32
CA LEU A 83 -6.78 5.31 5.70
C LEU A 83 -7.35 5.42 7.12
N PRO A 84 -8.43 4.69 7.45
CA PRO A 84 -8.93 4.58 8.81
C PRO A 84 -7.88 4.01 9.76
N ASP A 85 -7.98 4.34 11.06
CA ASP A 85 -7.00 3.94 12.08
C ASP A 85 -6.80 2.43 12.21
N ASP A 86 -7.76 1.64 11.76
CA ASP A 86 -7.67 0.17 11.79
C ASP A 86 -6.88 -0.44 10.61
N TYR A 87 -6.28 0.38 9.74
CA TYR A 87 -5.54 -0.09 8.56
C TYR A 87 -4.43 -1.08 8.93
N LEU A 88 -3.74 -0.82 10.04
CA LEU A 88 -2.66 -1.70 10.51
C LEU A 88 -3.20 -3.06 10.98
N LYS A 89 -4.30 -3.05 11.73
CA LYS A 89 -4.98 -4.27 12.17
C LYS A 89 -5.47 -5.12 11.00
N LYS A 90 -5.92 -4.48 9.92
CA LYS A 90 -6.39 -5.13 8.69
C LYS A 90 -5.24 -5.54 7.77
N SER A 91 -4.05 -4.98 7.93
CA SER A 91 -2.88 -5.28 7.10
C SER A 91 -2.52 -6.78 7.16
N LYS A 92 -1.84 -7.24 6.13
CA LYS A 92 -1.43 -8.65 6.02
C LYS A 92 0.06 -8.80 6.29
N LEU A 93 0.39 -9.63 7.27
CA LEU A 93 1.79 -9.98 7.56
C LEU A 93 2.40 -10.75 6.39
N VAL A 94 3.56 -10.31 5.94
CA VAL A 94 4.40 -11.01 4.97
C VAL A 94 5.46 -11.83 5.72
N LYS A 95 5.45 -13.13 5.54
CA LYS A 95 6.47 -14.00 6.16
C LYS A 95 7.83 -13.75 5.53
N THR A 96 8.81 -13.35 6.33
CA THR A 96 10.18 -13.07 5.91
C THR A 96 11.19 -13.62 6.91
N LYS A 97 12.48 -13.54 6.55
CA LYS A 97 13.59 -13.85 7.46
C LYS A 97 14.16 -12.60 8.15
N LEU A 98 13.51 -11.44 7.99
CA LEU A 98 13.92 -10.19 8.63
C LEU A 98 13.79 -10.29 10.15
N LYS A 99 14.77 -9.73 10.87
CA LYS A 99 14.83 -9.82 12.35
C LYS A 99 14.16 -8.64 13.03
N ASN A 100 14.36 -7.45 12.48
CA ASN A 100 13.93 -6.18 13.06
C ASN A 100 12.76 -5.55 12.29
N ILE A 101 12.41 -6.06 11.12
CA ILE A 101 11.27 -5.59 10.34
C ILE A 101 10.13 -6.60 10.40
N SER A 102 8.99 -6.17 10.92
CA SER A 102 7.71 -6.82 10.70
C SER A 102 7.08 -6.22 9.45
N LEU A 103 7.23 -6.91 8.32
CA LEU A 103 6.74 -6.46 7.03
C LEU A 103 5.27 -6.83 6.85
N HIS A 104 4.47 -5.84 6.55
CA HIS A 104 3.05 -6.01 6.20
C HIS A 104 2.78 -5.44 4.80
N THR A 105 1.67 -5.84 4.22
CA THR A 105 1.06 -5.15 3.08
C THR A 105 -0.29 -4.58 3.50
N LEU A 106 -0.75 -3.53 2.85
CA LEU A 106 -2.14 -3.13 2.97
C LEU A 106 -3.08 -4.29 2.63
N HIS A 107 -4.21 -4.32 3.29
CA HIS A 107 -5.31 -5.20 2.87
C HIS A 107 -5.71 -4.87 1.42
N PRO A 108 -6.03 -5.87 0.57
CA PRO A 108 -6.37 -5.62 -0.83
C PRO A 108 -7.45 -4.57 -1.07
N VAL A 109 -8.45 -4.48 -0.19
CA VAL A 109 -9.47 -3.41 -0.27
C VAL A 109 -8.85 -2.04 -0.04
N ASP A 110 -7.93 -1.90 0.91
CA ASP A 110 -7.24 -0.63 1.17
C ASP A 110 -6.30 -0.24 0.02
N ILE A 111 -5.67 -1.20 -0.66
CA ILE A 111 -4.93 -0.95 -1.91
C ILE A 111 -5.86 -0.31 -2.94
N VAL A 112 -7.03 -0.90 -3.17
CA VAL A 112 -8.03 -0.37 -4.12
C VAL A 112 -8.48 1.03 -3.71
N ILE A 113 -8.83 1.25 -2.46
CA ILE A 113 -9.28 2.56 -1.95
C ILE A 113 -8.24 3.65 -2.18
N THR A 114 -6.96 3.39 -1.89
CA THR A 114 -5.89 4.36 -2.09
C THR A 114 -5.66 4.69 -3.57
N LYS A 115 -5.89 3.73 -4.46
CA LYS A 115 -5.83 3.94 -5.90
C LYS A 115 -7.03 4.72 -6.44
N ILE A 116 -8.22 4.51 -5.89
CA ILE A 116 -9.41 5.30 -6.20
C ILE A 116 -9.18 6.78 -5.87
N GLY A 117 -8.53 7.09 -4.76
CA GLY A 117 -8.22 8.47 -4.37
C GLY A 117 -7.39 9.22 -5.39
N ARG A 118 -6.49 8.55 -6.11
CA ARG A 118 -5.65 9.11 -7.16
C ARG A 118 -6.21 8.88 -8.57
N LEU A 119 -6.57 7.66 -8.87
CA LEU A 119 -7.17 7.14 -10.10
C LEU A 119 -6.53 7.64 -11.40
N ASP A 120 -5.24 7.40 -11.57
CA ASP A 120 -4.59 7.56 -12.87
C ASP A 120 -4.84 6.31 -13.78
N SER A 121 -4.38 6.36 -15.02
CA SER A 121 -4.61 5.28 -16.00
C SER A 121 -4.03 3.91 -15.58
N ARG A 122 -2.93 3.91 -14.82
CA ARG A 122 -2.32 2.68 -14.28
C ARG A 122 -3.12 2.17 -13.08
N ASP A 123 -3.69 3.07 -12.29
CA ASP A 123 -4.47 2.72 -11.12
C ASP A 123 -5.72 1.92 -11.48
N GLU A 124 -6.39 2.24 -12.59
CA GLU A 124 -7.55 1.46 -13.05
C GLU A 124 -7.19 -0.01 -13.33
N GLN A 125 -6.07 -0.25 -14.02
CA GLN A 125 -5.60 -1.61 -14.29
C GLN A 125 -5.20 -2.34 -13.00
N ASP A 126 -4.54 -1.66 -12.10
CA ASP A 126 -4.14 -2.21 -10.80
C ASP A 126 -5.36 -2.57 -9.95
N ILE A 127 -6.40 -1.73 -9.96
CA ILE A 127 -7.68 -2.00 -9.30
C ILE A 127 -8.33 -3.25 -9.87
N GLU A 128 -8.38 -3.39 -11.19
CA GLU A 128 -8.91 -4.57 -11.86
C GLU A 128 -8.18 -5.85 -11.43
N TYR A 129 -6.85 -5.82 -11.39
CA TYR A 129 -6.03 -6.96 -10.95
C TYR A 129 -6.32 -7.34 -9.48
N CYS A 130 -6.44 -6.36 -8.60
CA CYS A 130 -6.79 -6.61 -7.20
C CYS A 130 -8.20 -7.22 -7.06
N ILE A 131 -9.18 -6.67 -7.75
CA ILE A 131 -10.57 -7.17 -7.74
C ILE A 131 -10.62 -8.63 -8.17
N LYS A 132 -9.96 -8.96 -9.28
CA LYS A 132 -9.95 -10.32 -9.83
C LYS A 132 -9.20 -11.30 -8.92
N LYS A 133 -7.99 -10.96 -8.51
CA LYS A 133 -7.16 -11.86 -7.71
C LYS A 133 -7.75 -12.17 -6.34
N PHE A 134 -8.28 -11.16 -5.66
CA PHE A 134 -8.81 -11.31 -4.30
C PHE A 134 -10.33 -11.50 -4.26
N LYS A 135 -10.98 -11.58 -5.43
CA LYS A 135 -12.43 -11.75 -5.58
C LYS A 135 -13.20 -10.71 -4.76
N LEU A 136 -12.75 -9.45 -4.85
CA LEU A 136 -13.38 -8.35 -4.12
C LEU A 136 -14.78 -8.10 -4.68
N LYS A 137 -15.72 -7.82 -3.78
CA LYS A 137 -17.10 -7.49 -4.12
C LYS A 137 -17.33 -5.99 -4.00
N GLU A 138 -18.32 -5.49 -4.72
CA GLU A 138 -18.72 -4.09 -4.69
C GLU A 138 -18.94 -3.58 -3.25
N ASN A 139 -19.65 -4.35 -2.43
CA ASN A 139 -19.94 -3.96 -1.05
C ASN A 139 -18.71 -3.88 -0.16
N HIS A 140 -17.62 -4.62 -0.44
CA HIS A 140 -16.36 -4.50 0.30
C HIS A 140 -15.74 -3.12 0.08
N ILE A 141 -15.75 -2.66 -1.17
CA ILE A 141 -15.18 -1.37 -1.56
C ILE A 141 -16.06 -0.22 -1.04
N LYS A 142 -17.38 -0.30 -1.23
CA LYS A 142 -18.34 0.70 -0.71
C LYS A 142 -18.22 0.90 0.80
N LYS A 143 -18.28 -0.19 1.57
CA LYS A 143 -18.14 -0.14 3.02
C LYS A 143 -16.82 0.51 3.45
N ARG A 144 -15.72 0.11 2.82
CA ARG A 144 -14.41 0.66 3.19
C ARG A 144 -14.29 2.14 2.84
N ALA A 145 -14.86 2.57 1.72
CA ALA A 145 -14.92 3.98 1.35
C ALA A 145 -15.72 4.81 2.37
N GLU A 146 -16.80 4.26 2.93
CA GLU A 146 -17.60 4.91 3.97
C GLU A 146 -16.81 5.14 5.28
N ASP A 147 -15.83 4.29 5.58
CA ASP A 147 -14.97 4.43 6.77
C ASP A 147 -13.97 5.60 6.64
N ILE A 148 -13.79 6.15 5.44
CA ILE A 148 -12.89 7.29 5.19
C ILE A 148 -13.65 8.59 5.42
N GLY A 149 -13.43 9.22 6.58
CA GLY A 149 -14.23 10.35 7.05
C GLY A 149 -14.28 11.55 6.07
N TYR A 150 -13.14 11.94 5.48
CA TYR A 150 -13.10 13.07 4.56
C TYR A 150 -13.64 12.75 3.16
N ALA A 151 -13.63 11.49 2.75
CA ALA A 151 -14.08 11.06 1.42
C ALA A 151 -15.56 11.42 1.16
N ARG A 152 -16.35 11.57 2.21
CA ARG A 152 -17.76 11.99 2.11
C ARG A 152 -17.93 13.41 1.55
N ASN A 153 -16.91 14.26 1.69
CA ASN A 153 -16.90 15.65 1.25
C ASN A 153 -15.92 15.91 0.11
N ASP A 154 -15.22 14.88 -0.36
CA ASP A 154 -14.27 14.97 -1.48
C ASP A 154 -14.97 14.52 -2.76
N GLN A 155 -15.39 15.50 -3.58
CA GLN A 155 -16.10 15.21 -4.82
C GLN A 155 -15.27 14.40 -5.81
N VAL A 156 -13.95 14.62 -5.86
CA VAL A 156 -13.05 13.85 -6.74
C VAL A 156 -13.03 12.38 -6.33
N PHE A 157 -12.92 12.10 -5.05
CA PHE A 157 -12.98 10.72 -4.55
C PHE A 157 -14.34 10.07 -4.85
N ILE A 158 -15.43 10.78 -4.62
CA ILE A 158 -16.79 10.29 -4.89
C ILE A 158 -16.95 9.93 -6.36
N ASP A 159 -16.56 10.83 -7.27
CA ASP A 159 -16.66 10.62 -8.72
C ASP A 159 -15.78 9.44 -9.18
N ASN A 160 -14.57 9.34 -8.66
CA ASN A 160 -13.66 8.23 -8.92
C ASN A 160 -14.25 6.89 -8.45
N LEU A 161 -14.80 6.86 -7.24
CA LEU A 161 -15.45 5.66 -6.68
C LEU A 161 -16.62 5.22 -7.56
N GLN A 162 -17.49 6.15 -7.96
CA GLN A 162 -18.62 5.84 -8.83
C GLN A 162 -18.16 5.28 -10.19
N SER A 163 -17.11 5.86 -10.77
CA SER A 163 -16.52 5.40 -12.04
C SER A 163 -15.99 3.97 -11.92
N VAL A 164 -15.27 3.67 -10.85
CA VAL A 164 -14.72 2.33 -10.59
C VAL A 164 -15.84 1.31 -10.38
N LEU A 165 -16.83 1.64 -9.57
CA LEU A 165 -17.95 0.73 -9.30
C LEU A 165 -18.75 0.44 -10.56
N LYS A 166 -19.06 1.46 -11.36
CA LYS A 166 -19.78 1.30 -12.64
C LYS A 166 -18.98 0.44 -13.64
N LYS A 167 -17.66 0.62 -13.68
CA LYS A 167 -16.79 -0.10 -14.62
C LYS A 167 -16.63 -1.58 -14.28
N PHE A 168 -16.40 -1.89 -12.99
CA PHE A 168 -16.04 -3.24 -12.58
C PHE A 168 -17.19 -4.04 -11.97
N PHE A 169 -18.29 -3.39 -11.60
CA PHE A 169 -19.50 -4.00 -11.06
C PHE A 169 -20.75 -3.45 -11.76
N PRO A 170 -20.87 -3.60 -13.09
CA PRO A 170 -22.02 -3.06 -13.82
C PRO A 170 -23.32 -3.72 -13.33
N GLU A 171 -24.37 -2.92 -13.22
CA GLU A 171 -25.72 -3.44 -13.00
C GLU A 171 -26.08 -4.44 -14.12
N LYS A 172 -26.67 -5.57 -13.73
CA LYS A 172 -27.12 -6.59 -14.67
C LYS A 172 -28.42 -6.20 -15.34
#